data_f6b0199ccc11702ea90f735bd2a52b42
#
_entry.id   f6b0199ccc11702ea90f735bd2a52b42
#
_cell.length_a   1.000
_cell.length_b   1.000
_cell.length_c   1.000
_cell.angle_alpha   90.00
_cell.angle_beta   90.00
_cell.angle_gamma   90.00
#
_symmetry.space_group_name_H-M   'P 1'
#
loop_
_entity.id
_entity.type
_entity.pdbx_description
1 polymer ?
#
loop_
_entity_poly.entity_id
_entity_poly.type
_entity_poly.pdbx_seq_one_letter_code
_entity_poly.pdbx_strand_id
1 'polypeptide(L)'
;LYRYIKGINAAAPELLSAIAKAGRVSLDWLINGEEVAAKPVEGAKSIEGEYVYIPLYDGQVSAGHGSWTDGATVLVNLAFTRYSLRKKGLDPSSISAIRIGGDSMEPLLCDGDTVLVDHTKSTVQDAAVYVVRLDDHLYAKRLQRRFDGSVSIISENKAYTEMIVPKAKLSDLEIIGRVVWASRWMV
;
A
#
# COMPACT_ATOMS: atom_id res chain seq x y z
N LEU A 1 41.41 10.51 20.76
CA LEU A 1 40.92 10.91 19.42
C LEU A 1 42.04 11.49 18.55
N TYR A 2 42.78 12.53 19.01
CA TYR A 2 43.83 13.22 18.23
C TYR A 2 44.90 12.28 17.67
N ARG A 3 45.37 11.29 18.44
CA ARG A 3 46.41 10.32 18.02
C ARG A 3 45.92 9.36 16.93
N TYR A 4 44.63 9.02 16.92
CA TYR A 4 44.02 8.18 15.87
C TYR A 4 43.86 8.97 14.55
N ILE A 5 43.40 10.24 14.63
CA ILE A 5 43.27 11.13 13.47
C ILE A 5 44.64 11.38 12.78
N LYS A 6 45.71 11.42 13.54
CA LYS A 6 47.10 11.61 13.04
C LYS A 6 47.75 10.30 12.56
N GLY A 7 47.05 9.15 12.62
CA GLY A 7 47.59 7.85 12.23
C GLY A 7 48.74 7.33 13.10
N ILE A 8 48.89 7.88 14.31
CA ILE A 8 49.97 7.51 15.26
C ILE A 8 49.70 6.15 15.90
N ASN A 9 48.41 5.82 16.14
CA ASN A 9 47.98 4.54 16.67
C ASN A 9 46.87 3.95 15.82
N ALA A 10 46.86 2.62 15.63
CA ALA A 10 45.69 1.89 15.09
C ALA A 10 44.57 1.92 16.09
N ALA A 11 43.36 2.18 15.62
CA ALA A 11 42.17 2.16 16.47
C ALA A 11 41.87 0.71 16.91
N ALA A 12 41.61 0.52 18.20
CA ALA A 12 41.21 -0.79 18.70
C ALA A 12 39.82 -1.18 18.13
N PRO A 13 39.60 -2.49 17.85
CA PRO A 13 38.31 -2.96 17.28
C PRO A 13 37.10 -2.51 18.05
N GLU A 14 37.17 -2.45 19.38
CA GLU A 14 36.09 -2.01 20.26
C GLU A 14 35.75 -0.53 20.05
N LEU A 15 36.78 0.32 19.82
CA LEU A 15 36.57 1.74 19.55
C LEU A 15 35.92 1.94 18.18
N LEU A 16 36.39 1.22 17.16
CA LEU A 16 35.80 1.27 15.81
C LEU A 16 34.34 0.82 15.84
N SER A 17 34.02 -0.24 16.58
CA SER A 17 32.65 -0.73 16.75
C SER A 17 31.75 0.31 17.46
N ALA A 18 32.25 0.97 18.49
CA ALA A 18 31.52 2.02 19.21
C ALA A 18 31.26 3.24 18.31
N ILE A 19 32.22 3.65 17.49
CA ILE A 19 32.09 4.78 16.55
C ILE A 19 31.08 4.42 15.43
N ALA A 20 31.17 3.22 14.84
CA ALA A 20 30.24 2.75 13.82
C ALA A 20 28.80 2.74 14.34
N LYS A 21 28.58 2.23 15.56
CA LYS A 21 27.28 2.21 16.24
C LYS A 21 26.75 3.62 16.51
N ALA A 22 27.60 4.53 17.00
CA ALA A 22 27.21 5.91 17.30
C ALA A 22 26.89 6.70 16.01
N GLY A 23 27.65 6.45 14.92
CA GLY A 23 27.45 7.06 13.60
C GLY A 23 26.36 6.39 12.77
N ARG A 24 25.78 5.26 13.23
CA ARG A 24 24.84 4.42 12.46
C ARG A 24 25.38 4.02 11.08
N VAL A 25 26.67 3.71 10.99
CA VAL A 25 27.34 3.25 9.78
C VAL A 25 27.93 1.85 9.97
N SER A 26 28.18 1.11 8.87
CA SER A 26 28.86 -0.17 8.96
C SER A 26 30.35 -0.01 9.32
N LEU A 27 30.97 -1.06 9.91
CA LEU A 27 32.40 -1.09 10.14
C LEU A 27 33.20 -0.98 8.83
N ASP A 28 32.71 -1.62 7.77
CA ASP A 28 33.34 -1.57 6.44
C ASP A 28 33.32 -0.16 5.86
N TRP A 29 32.19 0.57 6.02
CA TRP A 29 32.12 1.97 5.63
C TRP A 29 33.12 2.83 6.44
N LEU A 30 33.22 2.59 7.74
CA LEU A 30 34.10 3.36 8.62
C LEU A 30 35.61 3.14 8.26
N ILE A 31 35.95 1.93 7.80
CA ILE A 31 37.32 1.54 7.53
C ILE A 31 37.72 1.84 6.08
N ASN A 32 36.86 1.50 5.14
CA ASN A 32 37.18 1.50 3.69
C ASN A 32 36.51 2.66 2.93
N GLY A 33 35.55 3.38 3.56
CA GLY A 33 34.77 4.44 2.91
C GLY A 33 33.75 3.92 1.89
N GLU A 34 33.56 2.60 1.83
CA GLU A 34 32.61 1.97 0.92
C GLU A 34 31.37 1.48 1.70
N GLU A 35 30.17 1.86 1.24
CA GLU A 35 28.95 1.22 1.67
C GLU A 35 28.99 -0.22 1.14
N VAL A 36 29.07 -1.19 2.04
CA VAL A 36 28.82 -2.57 1.65
C VAL A 36 27.32 -2.64 1.32
N ALA A 37 26.99 -2.44 0.06
CA ALA A 37 25.67 -2.75 -0.44
C ALA A 37 25.33 -4.19 0.02
N ALA A 38 24.20 -4.35 0.69
CA ALA A 38 23.72 -5.67 1.10
C ALA A 38 23.91 -6.61 -0.09
N LYS A 39 24.65 -7.74 0.11
CA LYS A 39 24.93 -8.67 -0.99
C LYS A 39 23.61 -8.98 -1.68
N PRO A 40 23.48 -8.73 -2.99
CA PRO A 40 22.26 -9.09 -3.70
C PRO A 40 22.01 -10.59 -3.47
N VAL A 41 20.78 -10.94 -3.19
CA VAL A 41 20.40 -12.37 -3.14
C VAL A 41 20.76 -12.94 -4.51
N GLU A 42 21.60 -13.99 -4.54
CA GLU A 42 21.99 -14.66 -5.79
C GLU A 42 20.74 -15.03 -6.58
N GLY A 43 20.62 -14.53 -7.81
CA GLY A 43 19.43 -14.68 -8.66
C GLY A 43 18.56 -13.42 -8.79
N ALA A 44 18.76 -12.39 -7.99
CA ALA A 44 18.08 -11.10 -8.18
C ALA A 44 18.76 -10.35 -9.34
N LYS A 45 18.28 -10.60 -10.56
CA LYS A 45 18.64 -9.77 -11.73
C LYS A 45 17.70 -8.58 -11.75
N SER A 46 18.23 -7.36 -11.68
CA SER A 46 17.48 -6.16 -12.04
C SER A 46 17.30 -6.14 -13.55
N ILE A 47 16.08 -6.38 -14.02
CA ILE A 47 15.75 -6.26 -15.45
C ILE A 47 15.04 -4.90 -15.59
N GLU A 48 15.68 -3.95 -16.26
CA GLU A 48 15.07 -2.67 -16.62
C GLU A 48 13.75 -2.91 -17.38
N GLY A 49 12.67 -2.24 -16.96
CA GLY A 49 11.33 -2.41 -17.55
C GLY A 49 10.49 -3.56 -16.99
N GLU A 50 11.01 -4.35 -16.04
CA GLU A 50 10.26 -5.43 -15.39
C GLU A 50 9.25 -4.92 -14.35
N TYR A 51 9.49 -3.75 -13.80
CA TYR A 51 8.65 -3.15 -12.75
C TYR A 51 7.76 -2.03 -13.29
N VAL A 52 6.62 -1.87 -12.65
CA VAL A 52 5.75 -0.69 -12.73
C VAL A 52 5.53 -0.15 -11.33
N TYR A 53 5.37 1.14 -11.24
CA TYR A 53 5.18 1.86 -10.00
C TYR A 53 3.72 2.29 -9.89
N ILE A 54 3.03 1.79 -8.85
CA ILE A 54 1.63 2.07 -8.58
C ILE A 54 1.57 3.08 -7.43
N PRO A 55 0.92 4.26 -7.61
CA PRO A 55 0.83 5.25 -6.56
C PRO A 55 -0.03 4.73 -5.40
N LEU A 56 0.47 4.91 -4.17
CA LEU A 56 -0.24 4.64 -2.93
C LEU A 56 -0.82 5.93 -2.39
N TYR A 57 -2.13 5.98 -2.25
CA TYR A 57 -2.87 7.08 -1.68
C TYR A 57 -3.27 6.81 -0.23
N ASP A 58 -3.41 7.87 0.56
CA ASP A 58 -4.00 7.78 1.89
C ASP A 58 -5.52 7.69 1.76
N GLY A 59 -6.10 6.59 2.22
CA GLY A 59 -7.56 6.38 2.17
C GLY A 59 -8.35 7.27 3.13
N GLN A 60 -7.69 7.95 4.08
CA GLN A 60 -8.34 8.85 5.04
C GLN A 60 -8.43 10.29 4.53
N VAL A 61 -7.74 10.64 3.46
CA VAL A 61 -7.78 11.99 2.90
C VAL A 61 -8.99 12.13 1.99
N SER A 62 -9.90 13.02 2.35
CA SER A 62 -11.09 13.36 1.58
C SER A 62 -10.69 13.91 0.21
N ALA A 63 -11.08 13.25 -0.85
CA ALA A 63 -11.13 13.83 -2.17
C ALA A 63 -12.33 14.78 -2.21
N GLY A 64 -12.12 16.06 -2.56
CA GLY A 64 -13.21 17.03 -2.74
C GLY A 64 -14.20 16.60 -3.83
N HIS A 65 -15.20 17.46 -4.12
CA HIS A 65 -16.15 17.25 -5.21
C HIS A 65 -15.42 17.24 -6.56
N GLY A 66 -15.07 16.05 -7.06
CA GLY A 66 -14.30 15.85 -8.28
C GLY A 66 -13.86 14.39 -8.43
N SER A 67 -12.78 14.16 -9.17
CA SER A 67 -12.15 12.84 -9.21
C SER A 67 -11.73 12.41 -7.81
N TRP A 68 -11.84 11.11 -7.49
CA TRP A 68 -11.41 10.58 -6.18
C TRP A 68 -9.92 10.86 -5.88
N THR A 69 -9.14 11.20 -6.90
CA THR A 69 -7.73 11.60 -6.78
C THR A 69 -7.53 13.11 -6.63
N ASP A 70 -8.58 13.93 -6.79
CA ASP A 70 -8.46 15.38 -6.68
C ASP A 70 -8.14 15.77 -5.24
N GLY A 71 -6.92 16.29 -5.03
CA GLY A 71 -6.40 16.63 -3.70
C GLY A 71 -5.80 15.44 -2.92
N ALA A 72 -5.86 14.22 -3.44
CA ALA A 72 -5.24 13.07 -2.80
C ALA A 72 -3.71 13.13 -2.86
N THR A 73 -3.07 12.94 -1.73
CA THR A 73 -1.60 12.91 -1.64
C THR A 73 -1.07 11.51 -1.92
N VAL A 74 -0.13 11.41 -2.88
CA VAL A 74 0.63 10.17 -3.10
C VAL A 74 1.65 10.03 -1.98
N LEU A 75 1.50 8.99 -1.14
CA LEU A 75 2.41 8.71 -0.03
C LEU A 75 3.75 8.17 -0.55
N VAL A 76 3.69 7.14 -1.38
CA VAL A 76 4.83 6.48 -2.03
C VAL A 76 4.35 5.79 -3.31
N ASN A 77 5.31 5.32 -4.13
CA ASN A 77 5.00 4.43 -5.24
C ASN A 77 5.41 2.99 -4.88
N LEU A 78 4.49 2.05 -5.04
CA LEU A 78 4.74 0.63 -4.81
C LEU A 78 5.20 -0.04 -6.11
N ALA A 79 6.30 -0.78 -6.04
CA ALA A 79 6.84 -1.51 -7.19
C ALA A 79 6.16 -2.88 -7.33
N PHE A 80 5.58 -3.16 -8.49
CA PHE A 80 5.05 -4.46 -8.88
C PHE A 80 5.73 -4.94 -10.15
N THR A 81 5.95 -6.26 -10.28
CA THR A 81 6.44 -6.80 -11.54
C THR A 81 5.31 -6.76 -12.58
N ARG A 82 5.64 -6.35 -13.82
CA ARG A 82 4.70 -6.42 -14.96
C ARG A 82 4.13 -7.82 -15.15
N TYR A 83 4.97 -8.85 -14.90
CA TYR A 83 4.56 -10.24 -14.95
C TYR A 83 3.41 -10.55 -13.98
N SER A 84 3.53 -10.15 -12.71
CA SER A 84 2.51 -10.39 -11.67
C SER A 84 1.17 -9.77 -12.03
N LEU A 85 1.18 -8.51 -12.46
CA LEU A 85 -0.03 -7.79 -12.85
C LEU A 85 -0.67 -8.41 -14.09
N ARG A 86 0.13 -8.69 -15.13
CA ARG A 86 -0.35 -9.32 -16.37
C ARG A 86 -0.95 -10.70 -16.11
N LYS A 87 -0.32 -11.52 -15.27
CA LYS A 87 -0.83 -12.85 -14.87
C LYS A 87 -2.20 -12.76 -14.20
N LYS A 88 -2.52 -11.64 -13.57
CA LYS A 88 -3.82 -11.38 -12.92
C LYS A 88 -4.79 -10.59 -13.82
N GLY A 89 -4.39 -10.27 -15.05
CA GLY A 89 -5.20 -9.49 -15.99
C GLY A 89 -5.38 -8.03 -15.54
N LEU A 90 -4.42 -7.49 -14.77
CA LEU A 90 -4.46 -6.12 -14.25
C LEU A 90 -3.63 -5.20 -15.15
N ASP A 91 -4.24 -4.07 -15.56
CA ASP A 91 -3.57 -3.00 -16.29
C ASP A 91 -3.02 -1.98 -15.27
N PRO A 92 -1.70 -1.73 -15.25
CA PRO A 92 -1.10 -0.75 -14.35
C PRO A 92 -1.69 0.65 -14.44
N SER A 93 -2.18 1.06 -15.62
CA SER A 93 -2.78 2.37 -15.84
C SER A 93 -4.17 2.53 -15.21
N SER A 94 -4.80 1.42 -14.84
CA SER A 94 -6.16 1.37 -14.30
C SER A 94 -6.23 0.89 -12.86
N ILE A 95 -5.09 0.84 -12.17
CA ILE A 95 -5.01 0.45 -10.76
C ILE A 95 -4.31 1.52 -9.91
N SER A 96 -4.72 1.60 -8.66
CA SER A 96 -4.03 2.38 -7.64
C SER A 96 -3.91 1.58 -6.35
N ALA A 97 -3.02 2.00 -5.47
CA ALA A 97 -2.92 1.47 -4.12
C ALA A 97 -3.58 2.45 -3.14
N ILE A 98 -4.29 1.94 -2.15
CA ILE A 98 -4.95 2.73 -1.10
C ILE A 98 -4.60 2.12 0.26
N ARG A 99 -4.23 2.97 1.22
CA ARG A 99 -4.05 2.57 2.62
C ARG A 99 -5.40 2.52 3.30
N ILE A 100 -5.68 1.39 3.95
CA ILE A 100 -6.92 1.18 4.70
C ILE A 100 -6.79 1.80 6.09
N GLY A 101 -7.84 2.51 6.52
CA GLY A 101 -7.98 3.02 7.87
C GLY A 101 -9.17 2.41 8.58
N GLY A 102 -9.03 2.23 9.91
CA GLY A 102 -10.09 1.73 10.76
C GLY A 102 -10.26 0.20 10.75
N ASP A 103 -11.21 -0.27 11.54
CA ASP A 103 -11.41 -1.69 11.88
C ASP A 103 -12.65 -2.33 11.24
N SER A 104 -13.40 -1.57 10.42
CA SER A 104 -14.69 -2.03 9.89
C SER A 104 -14.61 -3.26 8.99
N MET A 105 -13.43 -3.55 8.44
CA MET A 105 -13.17 -4.71 7.57
C MET A 105 -12.35 -5.80 8.26
N GLU A 106 -12.12 -5.69 9.55
CA GLU A 106 -11.47 -6.75 10.32
C GLU A 106 -12.33 -8.02 10.40
N PRO A 107 -11.70 -9.19 10.34
CA PRO A 107 -10.25 -9.49 10.26
C PRO A 107 -9.68 -9.50 8.84
N LEU A 108 -10.50 -9.29 7.81
CA LEU A 108 -10.09 -9.40 6.41
C LEU A 108 -9.05 -8.32 6.05
N LEU A 109 -9.37 -7.06 6.35
CA LEU A 109 -8.46 -5.92 6.21
C LEU A 109 -8.39 -5.21 7.56
N CYS A 110 -7.16 -4.96 8.05
CA CYS A 110 -6.91 -4.25 9.29
C CYS A 110 -6.45 -2.82 9.03
N ASP A 111 -6.46 -2.01 10.08
CA ASP A 111 -5.89 -0.67 10.04
C ASP A 111 -4.43 -0.69 9.56
N GLY A 112 -4.08 0.21 8.65
CA GLY A 112 -2.75 0.28 8.04
C GLY A 112 -2.46 -0.69 6.90
N ASP A 113 -3.36 -1.65 6.60
CA ASP A 113 -3.22 -2.52 5.42
C ASP A 113 -3.21 -1.70 4.13
N THR A 114 -2.58 -2.24 3.10
CA THR A 114 -2.58 -1.64 1.76
C THR A 114 -3.33 -2.55 0.79
N VAL A 115 -4.21 -1.97 -0.02
CA VAL A 115 -4.96 -2.67 -1.06
C VAL A 115 -4.64 -2.12 -2.45
N LEU A 116 -4.68 -2.98 -3.49
CA LEU A 116 -4.78 -2.54 -4.88
C LEU A 116 -6.24 -2.53 -5.31
N VAL A 117 -6.62 -1.46 -5.99
CA VAL A 117 -7.97 -1.21 -6.49
C VAL A 117 -7.93 -1.15 -8.01
N ASP A 118 -8.74 -1.98 -8.65
CA ASP A 118 -8.95 -2.00 -10.10
C ASP A 118 -10.16 -1.11 -10.45
N HIS A 119 -9.87 0.05 -11.04
CA HIS A 119 -10.88 1.06 -11.39
C HIS A 119 -11.77 0.65 -12.58
N THR A 120 -11.34 -0.35 -13.37
CA THR A 120 -12.19 -0.88 -14.46
C THR A 120 -13.40 -1.65 -13.94
N LYS A 121 -13.39 -2.02 -12.63
CA LYS A 121 -14.44 -2.78 -11.95
C LYS A 121 -15.21 -1.92 -10.97
N SER A 122 -15.91 -0.92 -11.49
CA SER A 122 -16.74 0.03 -10.73
C SER A 122 -18.22 -0.36 -10.63
N THR A 123 -18.59 -1.55 -11.10
CA THR A 123 -19.95 -2.09 -10.98
C THR A 123 -19.96 -3.37 -10.14
N VAL A 124 -20.99 -3.51 -9.29
CA VAL A 124 -21.16 -4.72 -8.45
C VAL A 124 -21.61 -5.88 -9.32
N GLN A 125 -20.72 -6.82 -9.60
CA GLN A 125 -21.00 -8.05 -10.33
C GLN A 125 -21.17 -9.24 -9.40
N ASP A 126 -20.24 -9.39 -8.45
CA ASP A 126 -20.19 -10.47 -7.47
C ASP A 126 -20.00 -9.90 -6.06
N ALA A 127 -20.28 -10.71 -5.04
CA ALA A 127 -19.97 -10.37 -3.67
C ALA A 127 -18.44 -10.27 -3.51
N ALA A 128 -17.89 -9.05 -3.51
CA ALA A 128 -16.46 -8.78 -3.40
C ALA A 128 -16.21 -7.52 -2.58
N VAL A 129 -14.96 -7.27 -2.24
CA VAL A 129 -14.56 -6.02 -1.58
C VAL A 129 -14.33 -4.95 -2.62
N TYR A 130 -14.93 -3.80 -2.38
CA TYR A 130 -14.79 -2.61 -3.21
C TYR A 130 -14.36 -1.44 -2.34
N VAL A 131 -13.73 -0.46 -2.96
CA VAL A 131 -13.58 0.86 -2.37
C VAL A 131 -14.73 1.72 -2.87
N VAL A 132 -15.46 2.30 -1.94
CA VAL A 132 -16.60 3.20 -2.19
C VAL A 132 -16.33 4.57 -1.58
N ARG A 133 -16.90 5.61 -2.17
CA ARG A 133 -16.92 6.95 -1.59
C ARG A 133 -18.27 7.19 -0.93
N LEU A 134 -18.24 7.58 0.34
CA LEU A 134 -19.41 8.00 1.13
C LEU A 134 -19.00 9.28 1.86
N ASP A 135 -19.75 10.35 1.68
CA ASP A 135 -19.51 11.64 2.35
C ASP A 135 -18.04 12.10 2.26
N ASP A 136 -17.48 12.11 1.05
CA ASP A 136 -16.10 12.50 0.74
C ASP A 136 -14.99 11.61 1.36
N HIS A 137 -15.33 10.49 1.99
CA HIS A 137 -14.37 9.54 2.52
C HIS A 137 -14.37 8.23 1.74
N LEU A 138 -13.20 7.61 1.63
CA LEU A 138 -13.04 6.30 1.01
C LEU A 138 -13.17 5.19 2.05
N TYR A 139 -14.01 4.21 1.76
CA TYR A 139 -14.22 3.03 2.61
C TYR A 139 -14.04 1.75 1.81
N ALA A 140 -13.30 0.80 2.35
CA ALA A 140 -13.37 -0.57 1.87
C ALA A 140 -14.62 -1.23 2.46
N LYS A 141 -15.44 -1.84 1.62
CA LYS A 141 -16.67 -2.56 2.02
C LYS A 141 -16.92 -3.75 1.10
N ARG A 142 -17.51 -4.79 1.63
CA ARG A 142 -18.04 -5.85 0.78
C ARG A 142 -19.37 -5.39 0.20
N LEU A 143 -19.48 -5.39 -1.12
CA LEU A 143 -20.73 -5.10 -1.81
C LEU A 143 -21.33 -6.39 -2.34
N GLN A 144 -22.65 -6.54 -2.15
CA GLN A 144 -23.40 -7.67 -2.65
C GLN A 144 -24.69 -7.19 -3.30
N ARG A 145 -24.90 -7.60 -4.56
CA ARG A 145 -26.16 -7.34 -5.25
C ARG A 145 -27.24 -8.28 -4.74
N ARG A 146 -28.42 -7.74 -4.46
CA ARG A 146 -29.60 -8.48 -4.02
C ARG A 146 -30.56 -8.77 -5.18
N PHE A 147 -31.48 -9.72 -5.00
CA PHE A 147 -32.45 -10.10 -6.02
C PHE A 147 -33.41 -8.98 -6.41
N ASP A 148 -33.75 -8.06 -5.49
CA ASP A 148 -34.58 -6.89 -5.74
C ASP A 148 -33.83 -5.77 -6.50
N GLY A 149 -32.56 -5.98 -6.81
CA GLY A 149 -31.67 -5.04 -7.49
C GLY A 149 -31.02 -4.01 -6.56
N SER A 150 -31.30 -4.05 -5.24
CA SER A 150 -30.56 -3.25 -4.25
C SER A 150 -29.15 -3.78 -4.05
N VAL A 151 -28.29 -3.00 -3.38
CA VAL A 151 -26.91 -3.38 -3.02
C VAL A 151 -26.76 -3.31 -1.50
N SER A 152 -26.30 -4.41 -0.91
CA SER A 152 -25.85 -4.45 0.47
C SER A 152 -24.42 -3.95 0.56
N ILE A 153 -24.16 -3.03 1.49
CA ILE A 153 -22.85 -2.55 1.91
C ILE A 153 -22.53 -3.20 3.25
N ILE A 154 -21.59 -4.13 3.25
CA ILE A 154 -21.33 -5.03 4.37
C ILE A 154 -19.92 -4.75 4.90
N SER A 155 -19.81 -4.57 6.22
CA SER A 155 -18.54 -4.59 6.96
C SER A 155 -18.22 -6.04 7.34
N GLU A 156 -16.94 -6.45 7.27
CA GLU A 156 -16.53 -7.77 7.77
C GLU A 156 -16.61 -7.84 9.30
N ASN A 157 -16.30 -6.73 9.96
CA ASN A 157 -16.46 -6.59 11.40
C ASN A 157 -17.95 -6.52 11.77
N LYS A 158 -18.40 -7.53 12.51
CA LYS A 158 -19.81 -7.70 12.90
C LYS A 158 -20.34 -6.65 13.91
N ALA A 159 -19.44 -5.82 14.45
CA ALA A 159 -19.86 -4.67 15.26
C ALA A 159 -20.55 -3.58 14.42
N TYR A 160 -20.39 -3.60 13.11
CA TYR A 160 -20.98 -2.66 12.17
C TYR A 160 -22.24 -3.24 11.52
N THR A 161 -23.30 -2.44 11.48
CA THR A 161 -24.56 -2.83 10.84
C THR A 161 -24.46 -2.76 9.32
N GLU A 162 -25.04 -3.74 8.62
CA GLU A 162 -25.19 -3.73 7.18
C GLU A 162 -26.07 -2.55 6.74
N MET A 163 -25.66 -1.88 5.66
CA MET A 163 -26.45 -0.83 5.01
C MET A 163 -26.98 -1.35 3.67
N ILE A 164 -28.21 -0.95 3.32
CA ILE A 164 -28.83 -1.33 2.06
C ILE A 164 -29.06 -0.08 1.23
N VAL A 165 -28.50 -0.05 0.01
CA VAL A 165 -28.77 0.99 -0.97
C VAL A 165 -29.85 0.50 -1.92
N PRO A 166 -31.08 1.10 -1.87
CA PRO A 166 -32.16 0.72 -2.76
C PRO A 166 -31.78 0.94 -4.23
N LYS A 167 -32.38 0.16 -5.14
CA LYS A 167 -32.13 0.26 -6.59
C LYS A 167 -32.28 1.70 -7.11
N ALA A 168 -33.25 2.45 -6.62
CA ALA A 168 -33.49 3.82 -7.03
C ALA A 168 -32.39 4.83 -6.61
N LYS A 169 -31.52 4.44 -5.66
CA LYS A 169 -30.43 5.28 -5.14
C LYS A 169 -29.04 4.74 -5.48
N LEU A 170 -28.93 3.78 -6.39
CA LEU A 170 -27.62 3.23 -6.78
C LEU A 170 -26.75 4.25 -7.50
N SER A 171 -27.33 5.26 -8.13
CA SER A 171 -26.58 6.39 -8.71
C SER A 171 -25.83 7.22 -7.68
N ASP A 172 -26.26 7.17 -6.42
CA ASP A 172 -25.66 7.96 -5.32
C ASP A 172 -24.49 7.17 -4.67
N LEU A 173 -24.35 5.87 -4.99
CA LEU A 173 -23.27 5.02 -4.53
C LEU A 173 -22.10 5.11 -5.51
N GLU A 174 -21.08 5.86 -5.14
CA GLU A 174 -19.86 5.95 -5.94
C GLU A 174 -18.90 4.80 -5.62
N ILE A 175 -18.71 3.91 -6.58
CA ILE A 175 -17.79 2.78 -6.49
C ILE A 175 -16.49 3.16 -7.21
N ILE A 176 -15.41 3.33 -6.46
CA ILE A 176 -14.09 3.70 -6.97
C ILE A 176 -13.46 2.53 -7.73
N GLY A 177 -13.65 1.31 -7.25
CA GLY A 177 -13.17 0.11 -7.90
C GLY A 177 -13.18 -1.11 -6.99
N ARG A 178 -12.82 -2.26 -7.55
CA ARG A 178 -12.74 -3.54 -6.84
C ARG A 178 -11.36 -3.74 -6.23
N VAL A 179 -11.30 -4.17 -4.97
CA VAL A 179 -10.06 -4.62 -4.35
C VAL A 179 -9.61 -5.94 -4.98
N VAL A 180 -8.38 -5.98 -5.50
CA VAL A 180 -7.83 -7.12 -6.22
C VAL A 180 -6.59 -7.71 -5.57
N TRP A 181 -6.02 -7.03 -4.59
CA TRP A 181 -4.87 -7.48 -3.82
C TRP A 181 -4.82 -6.73 -2.48
N ALA A 182 -4.26 -7.37 -1.46
CA ALA A 182 -4.04 -6.76 -0.15
C ALA A 182 -2.70 -7.21 0.44
N SER A 183 -2.10 -6.36 1.27
CA SER A 183 -0.89 -6.67 2.05
C SER A 183 -0.95 -6.08 3.44
N ARG A 184 -0.28 -6.77 4.35
CA ARG A 184 -0.14 -6.38 5.77
C ARG A 184 1.29 -6.56 6.22
N TRP A 185 1.77 -5.60 7.02
CA TRP A 185 2.98 -5.79 7.80
C TRP A 185 2.66 -6.56 9.07
N MET A 186 3.42 -7.60 9.34
CA MET A 186 3.30 -8.41 10.56
C MET A 186 4.47 -8.09 11.48
N VAL A 187 4.45 -6.90 12.06
CA VAL A 187 5.50 -6.35 12.94
C VAL A 187 4.93 -5.99 14.29
#